data_8e90ca174b500102942dad04dcc6e9fd
#
_entry.id   8e90ca174b500102942dad04dcc6e9fd
#
_cell.length_a   1.000
_cell.length_b   1.000
_cell.length_c   1.000
_cell.angle_alpha   90.00
_cell.angle_beta   90.00
_cell.angle_gamma   90.00
#
_symmetry.space_group_name_H-M   'P 1'
#
loop_
_entity.id
_entity.type
_entity.pdbx_description
1 polymer ?
#
loop_
_entity_poly.entity_id
_entity_poly.type
_entity_poly.pdbx_seq_one_letter_code
_entity_poly.pdbx_strand_id
1 'polypeptide(L)'
;MKRCLVGSEMCIRDRSKGFKFNVIDFQNGDEAGLKDCTVEISGDYAYGLLQAEIGIHRLVRISPFDSNSRRHTSFASVSVSPAVDEDIDIEINQKDLRIDTFRSSGAGGQHVNKTDSAIRITHIPSGIVTQCQTQRSQHKNKEQALKVLKSKLFQLEVEKQLVNKKELEGEKKDIGWGSQIRSYVFHPYNMIKDHRTKHEVGNIKSVMDGNIDDFIYSYLLDKMEKNK
;
A
#
# COMPACT_ATOMS: atom_id res chain seq x y z
N MET A 1 -24.10 -11.03 7.37
CA MET A 1 -22.97 -10.53 6.53
C MET A 1 -23.43 -10.53 5.07
N LYS A 2 -23.51 -9.35 4.44
CA LYS A 2 -23.76 -9.26 3.00
C LYS A 2 -22.44 -9.65 2.32
N ARG A 3 -22.38 -10.81 1.67
CA ARG A 3 -21.16 -11.35 1.07
C ARG A 3 -20.88 -10.62 -0.24
N CYS A 4 -19.71 -9.96 -0.34
CA CYS A 4 -19.13 -9.70 -1.64
C CYS A 4 -18.74 -11.06 -2.23
N LEU A 5 -19.25 -11.43 -3.40
CA LEU A 5 -19.01 -12.77 -3.94
C LEU A 5 -17.56 -13.00 -4.37
N VAL A 6 -16.85 -11.96 -4.77
CA VAL A 6 -15.44 -12.03 -5.19
C VAL A 6 -14.57 -11.30 -4.17
N GLY A 7 -13.53 -11.98 -3.69
CA GLY A 7 -12.65 -11.52 -2.62
C GLY A 7 -13.01 -12.05 -1.21
N SER A 8 -14.26 -12.53 -1.02
CA SER A 8 -14.65 -13.14 0.26
C SER A 8 -14.02 -14.51 0.48
N GLU A 9 -13.78 -15.27 -0.59
CA GLU A 9 -13.12 -16.58 -0.56
C GLU A 9 -11.70 -16.49 -0.01
N MET A 10 -10.97 -15.43 -0.35
CA MET A 10 -9.64 -15.13 0.15
C MET A 10 -9.67 -14.91 1.67
N CYS A 11 -10.59 -14.07 2.15
CA CYS A 11 -10.77 -13.82 3.58
C CYS A 11 -11.22 -15.08 4.35
N ILE A 12 -12.05 -15.94 3.74
CA ILE A 12 -12.48 -17.21 4.34
C ILE A 12 -11.30 -18.16 4.47
N ARG A 13 -10.52 -18.30 3.39
CA ARG A 13 -9.30 -19.12 3.38
C ARG A 13 -8.32 -18.67 4.45
N ASP A 14 -8.00 -17.37 4.53
CA ASP A 14 -7.00 -16.86 5.44
C ASP A 14 -7.42 -17.06 6.90
N ARG A 15 -8.70 -16.89 7.19
CA ARG A 15 -9.26 -17.20 8.51
C ARG A 15 -9.17 -18.69 8.83
N SER A 16 -9.41 -19.58 7.86
CA SER A 16 -9.30 -21.02 8.05
C SER A 16 -7.85 -21.48 8.28
N LYS A 17 -6.87 -20.74 7.75
CA LYS A 17 -5.43 -20.96 7.98
C LYS A 17 -4.93 -20.33 9.29
N GLY A 18 -5.80 -19.69 10.07
CA GLY A 18 -5.43 -19.10 11.35
C GLY A 18 -4.78 -17.71 11.24
N PHE A 19 -4.85 -17.06 10.08
CA PHE A 19 -4.35 -15.69 9.95
C PHE A 19 -5.22 -14.73 10.76
N LYS A 20 -4.58 -13.75 11.39
CA LYS A 20 -5.28 -12.66 12.05
C LYS A 20 -5.82 -11.72 10.98
N PHE A 21 -7.07 -11.32 11.16
CA PHE A 21 -7.81 -10.54 10.18
C PHE A 21 -8.44 -9.33 10.87
N ASN A 22 -8.08 -8.14 10.44
CA ASN A 22 -8.61 -6.89 10.93
C ASN A 22 -9.18 -6.07 9.76
N VAL A 23 -10.43 -5.64 9.85
CA VAL A 23 -11.06 -4.77 8.86
C VAL A 23 -10.73 -3.33 9.23
N ILE A 24 -9.96 -2.66 8.37
CA ILE A 24 -9.59 -1.25 8.56
C ILE A 24 -10.73 -0.35 8.10
N ASP A 25 -11.23 -0.60 6.88
CA ASP A 25 -12.31 0.20 6.28
C ASP A 25 -13.16 -0.66 5.35
N PHE A 26 -14.43 -0.30 5.20
CA PHE A 26 -15.30 -0.88 4.19
C PHE A 26 -16.41 0.08 3.77
N GLN A 27 -16.74 0.07 2.49
CA GLN A 27 -17.83 0.83 1.91
C GLN A 27 -18.89 -0.12 1.35
N ASN A 28 -20.15 0.11 1.74
CA ASN A 28 -21.27 -0.63 1.17
C ASN A 28 -21.54 -0.15 -0.27
N GLY A 29 -21.95 -1.08 -1.12
CA GLY A 29 -22.49 -0.72 -2.43
C GLY A 29 -23.86 -0.06 -2.29
N ASP A 30 -24.23 0.76 -3.27
CA ASP A 30 -25.47 1.57 -3.23
C ASP A 30 -26.74 0.69 -3.15
N GLU A 31 -26.79 -0.41 -3.90
CA GLU A 31 -27.91 -1.35 -3.89
C GLU A 31 -27.63 -2.59 -3.04
N ALA A 32 -26.46 -3.21 -3.21
CA ALA A 32 -26.06 -4.40 -2.46
C ALA A 32 -24.56 -4.69 -2.58
N GLY A 33 -24.03 -5.47 -1.63
CA GLY A 33 -22.63 -5.90 -1.59
C GLY A 33 -21.69 -4.85 -1.01
N LEU A 34 -20.41 -4.97 -1.32
CA LEU A 34 -19.36 -4.04 -0.93
C LEU A 34 -18.84 -3.34 -2.18
N LYS A 35 -18.63 -2.03 -2.06
CA LYS A 35 -17.97 -1.21 -3.09
C LYS A 35 -16.45 -1.25 -2.92
N ASP A 36 -15.99 -1.13 -1.70
CA ASP A 36 -14.58 -1.18 -1.33
C ASP A 36 -14.40 -1.81 0.06
N CYS A 37 -13.27 -2.47 0.28
CA CYS A 37 -12.94 -3.04 1.57
C CYS A 37 -11.41 -3.12 1.73
N THR A 38 -10.90 -2.49 2.77
CA THR A 38 -9.49 -2.57 3.17
C THR A 38 -9.36 -3.44 4.41
N VAL A 39 -8.50 -4.46 4.31
CA VAL A 39 -8.26 -5.41 5.40
C VAL A 39 -6.78 -5.58 5.65
N GLU A 40 -6.42 -5.68 6.91
CA GLU A 40 -5.10 -6.06 7.36
C GLU A 40 -5.09 -7.55 7.68
N ILE A 41 -4.11 -8.27 7.14
CA ILE A 41 -3.96 -9.71 7.32
C ILE A 41 -2.55 -9.98 7.84
N SER A 42 -2.45 -10.59 9.02
CA SER A 42 -1.19 -10.94 9.65
C SER A 42 -1.07 -12.46 9.81
N GLY A 43 0.03 -13.01 9.32
CA GLY A 43 0.33 -14.44 9.38
C GLY A 43 1.62 -14.76 8.66
N ASP A 44 2.11 -15.99 8.85
CA ASP A 44 3.34 -16.46 8.24
C ASP A 44 3.22 -16.49 6.71
N TYR A 45 4.12 -15.78 6.02
CA TYR A 45 4.15 -15.67 4.56
C TYR A 45 2.88 -15.07 3.93
N ALA A 46 2.03 -14.37 4.70
CA ALA A 46 0.75 -13.84 4.24
C ALA A 46 0.90 -12.99 2.97
N TYR A 47 1.83 -12.02 2.95
CA TYR A 47 2.10 -11.19 1.78
C TYR A 47 2.52 -12.00 0.56
N GLY A 48 3.43 -12.97 0.71
CA GLY A 48 3.91 -13.82 -0.38
C GLY A 48 2.79 -14.66 -1.01
N LEU A 49 1.88 -15.18 -0.21
CA LEU A 49 0.73 -15.96 -0.69
C LEU A 49 -0.32 -15.06 -1.36
N LEU A 50 -0.64 -13.93 -0.75
CA LEU A 50 -1.67 -13.01 -1.24
C LEU A 50 -1.27 -12.26 -2.52
N GLN A 51 0.03 -12.13 -2.81
CA GLN A 51 0.51 -11.60 -4.09
C GLN A 51 -0.08 -12.36 -5.31
N ALA A 52 -0.39 -13.65 -5.16
CA ALA A 52 -0.99 -14.43 -6.22
C ALA A 52 -2.39 -13.94 -6.61
N GLU A 53 -3.07 -13.21 -5.73
CA GLU A 53 -4.45 -12.72 -5.94
C GLU A 53 -4.50 -11.29 -6.48
N ILE A 54 -3.35 -10.60 -6.61
CA ILE A 54 -3.29 -9.23 -7.14
C ILE A 54 -3.76 -9.20 -8.58
N GLY A 55 -4.78 -8.38 -8.85
CA GLY A 55 -5.29 -8.12 -10.19
C GLY A 55 -6.81 -8.05 -10.26
N ILE A 56 -7.34 -8.23 -11.47
CA ILE A 56 -8.75 -8.09 -11.75
C ILE A 56 -9.43 -9.46 -11.80
N HIS A 57 -10.46 -9.62 -11.00
CA HIS A 57 -11.31 -10.81 -10.94
C HIS A 57 -12.64 -10.52 -11.63
N ARG A 58 -13.04 -11.39 -12.55
CA ARG A 58 -14.28 -11.27 -13.32
C ARG A 58 -15.31 -12.27 -12.81
N LEU A 59 -16.51 -11.79 -12.48
CA LEU A 59 -17.64 -12.61 -12.06
C LEU A 59 -18.76 -12.55 -13.10
N VAL A 60 -19.18 -13.71 -13.59
CA VAL A 60 -20.31 -13.87 -14.52
C VAL A 60 -21.40 -14.70 -13.85
N ARG A 61 -22.55 -14.07 -13.59
CA ARG A 61 -23.68 -14.71 -12.92
C ARG A 61 -25.01 -14.15 -13.41
N ILE A 62 -26.11 -14.86 -13.14
CA ILE A 62 -27.44 -14.27 -13.21
C ILE A 62 -27.58 -13.31 -12.02
N SER A 63 -27.97 -12.08 -12.29
CA SER A 63 -28.16 -11.08 -11.22
C SER A 63 -29.44 -11.38 -10.42
N PRO A 64 -29.36 -11.49 -9.08
CA PRO A 64 -30.54 -11.62 -8.26
C PRO A 64 -31.37 -10.33 -8.18
N PHE A 65 -30.85 -9.21 -8.68
CA PHE A 65 -31.50 -7.89 -8.68
C PHE A 65 -32.14 -7.56 -10.04
N ASP A 66 -31.90 -8.35 -11.08
CA ASP A 66 -32.50 -8.15 -12.39
C ASP A 66 -33.81 -8.97 -12.48
N SER A 67 -34.92 -8.27 -12.62
CA SER A 67 -36.25 -8.89 -12.78
C SER A 67 -36.36 -9.83 -13.99
N ASN A 68 -35.54 -9.61 -15.01
CA ASN A 68 -35.47 -10.42 -16.23
C ASN A 68 -34.46 -11.61 -16.13
N SER A 69 -33.86 -11.84 -14.97
CA SER A 69 -32.90 -12.92 -14.75
C SER A 69 -31.77 -12.98 -15.79
N ARG A 70 -31.30 -11.83 -16.28
CA ARG A 70 -30.26 -11.76 -17.28
C ARG A 70 -28.90 -12.02 -16.68
N ARG A 71 -28.00 -12.48 -17.53
CA ARG A 71 -26.59 -12.69 -17.17
C ARG A 71 -25.85 -11.35 -17.10
N HIS A 72 -25.22 -11.08 -15.95
CA HIS A 72 -24.42 -9.89 -15.71
C HIS A 72 -22.95 -10.25 -15.45
N THR A 73 -22.07 -9.34 -15.80
CA THR A 73 -20.63 -9.43 -15.51
C THR A 73 -20.26 -8.33 -14.54
N SER A 74 -19.55 -8.69 -13.48
CA SER A 74 -18.99 -7.76 -12.50
C SER A 74 -17.49 -7.97 -12.42
N PHE A 75 -16.75 -6.91 -12.09
CA PHE A 75 -15.33 -6.94 -11.88
C PHE A 75 -14.99 -6.50 -10.46
N ALA A 76 -13.99 -7.14 -9.86
CA ALA A 76 -13.40 -6.75 -8.61
C ALA A 76 -11.88 -6.64 -8.78
N SER A 77 -11.29 -5.55 -8.32
CA SER A 77 -9.84 -5.39 -8.29
C SER A 77 -9.31 -5.74 -6.91
N VAL A 78 -8.27 -6.56 -6.85
CA VAL A 78 -7.55 -6.89 -5.62
C VAL A 78 -6.17 -6.29 -5.69
N SER A 79 -5.81 -5.53 -4.65
CA SER A 79 -4.47 -4.97 -4.45
C SER A 79 -3.95 -5.45 -3.09
N VAL A 80 -2.69 -5.85 -3.04
CA VAL A 80 -2.03 -6.31 -1.81
C VAL A 80 -0.72 -5.55 -1.67
N SER A 81 -0.55 -4.91 -0.53
CA SER A 81 0.69 -4.22 -0.16
C SER A 81 1.19 -4.72 1.19
N PRO A 82 2.52 -4.75 1.42
CA PRO A 82 3.02 -5.03 2.75
C PRO A 82 2.57 -3.95 3.73
N ALA A 83 2.19 -4.35 4.94
CA ALA A 83 2.02 -3.40 6.04
C ALA A 83 3.42 -2.89 6.42
N VAL A 84 3.60 -1.58 6.37
CA VAL A 84 4.83 -0.92 6.83
C VAL A 84 4.49 -0.30 8.16
N ASP A 85 5.25 -0.63 9.20
CA ASP A 85 5.15 0.04 10.49
C ASP A 85 5.53 1.51 10.29
N GLU A 86 4.59 2.41 10.58
CA GLU A 86 4.71 3.86 10.29
C GLU A 86 5.63 4.61 11.29
N ASP A 87 6.27 3.92 12.21
CA ASP A 87 7.20 4.54 13.15
C ASP A 87 8.55 4.86 12.48
N ILE A 88 8.54 5.97 11.71
CA ILE A 88 9.77 6.56 11.21
C ILE A 88 10.41 7.31 12.38
N ASP A 89 11.23 6.63 13.16
CA ASP A 89 12.06 7.30 14.15
C ASP A 89 13.35 7.81 13.48
N ILE A 90 13.49 9.13 13.43
CA ILE A 90 14.66 9.77 12.84
C ILE A 90 15.63 10.11 13.95
N GLU A 91 16.65 9.27 14.09
CA GLU A 91 17.82 9.58 14.91
C GLU A 91 18.80 10.44 14.11
N ILE A 92 19.05 11.64 14.61
CA ILE A 92 20.04 12.56 14.02
C ILE A 92 21.34 12.46 14.83
N ASN A 93 22.34 11.84 14.24
CA ASN A 93 23.66 11.80 14.86
C ASN A 93 24.38 13.15 14.73
N GLN A 94 24.93 13.66 15.81
CA GLN A 94 25.67 14.93 15.79
C GLN A 94 26.90 14.90 14.87
N LYS A 95 27.50 13.73 14.63
CA LYS A 95 28.64 13.54 13.73
C LYS A 95 28.30 13.78 12.26
N ASP A 96 27.02 13.61 11.91
CA ASP A 96 26.51 13.77 10.55
C ASP A 96 26.05 15.21 10.27
N LEU A 97 26.21 16.10 11.27
CA LEU A 97 25.82 17.49 11.17
C LEU A 97 27.06 18.39 11.07
N ARG A 98 27.11 19.20 10.02
CA ARG A 98 27.98 20.35 9.92
C ARG A 98 27.19 21.59 10.33
N ILE A 99 27.68 22.29 11.35
CA ILE A 99 27.06 23.49 11.91
C ILE A 99 27.95 24.68 11.63
N ASP A 100 27.47 25.59 10.80
CA ASP A 100 28.16 26.84 10.47
C ASP A 100 27.39 28.02 11.10
N THR A 101 28.13 28.95 11.72
CA THR A 101 27.57 30.20 12.25
C THR A 101 27.88 31.33 11.29
N PHE A 102 26.95 32.23 11.10
CA PHE A 102 27.14 33.41 10.25
C PHE A 102 26.37 34.63 10.76
N ARG A 103 26.69 35.78 10.21
CA ARG A 103 26.01 37.05 10.57
C ARG A 103 24.65 37.06 9.93
N SER A 104 23.60 37.37 10.75
CA SER A 104 22.26 37.54 10.22
C SER A 104 22.21 38.81 9.37
N SER A 105 21.64 38.73 8.16
CA SER A 105 21.37 39.86 7.31
C SER A 105 19.87 40.21 7.41
N GLY A 106 19.55 41.45 7.87
CA GLY A 106 18.16 41.87 7.98
C GLY A 106 18.05 43.31 8.51
N ALA A 107 16.86 43.91 8.41
CA ALA A 107 16.54 45.20 8.99
C ALA A 107 16.49 45.12 10.53
N GLY A 108 17.64 45.24 11.16
CA GLY A 108 17.81 45.20 12.61
C GLY A 108 18.91 46.19 13.04
N GLY A 109 18.78 46.76 14.25
CA GLY A 109 19.72 47.74 14.78
C GLY A 109 21.17 47.24 14.90
N GLN A 110 22.12 48.09 15.31
CA GLN A 110 23.56 47.83 15.36
C GLN A 110 23.97 46.49 16.01
N HIS A 111 23.13 45.90 16.83
CA HIS A 111 23.42 44.60 17.53
C HIS A 111 23.26 43.40 16.62
N VAL A 112 22.35 43.44 15.64
CA VAL A 112 22.08 42.32 14.68
C VAL A 112 23.27 42.13 13.72
N ASN A 113 23.95 43.21 13.38
CA ASN A 113 25.04 43.19 12.40
C ASN A 113 26.45 42.90 13.02
N LYS A 114 26.55 42.79 14.35
CA LYS A 114 27.84 42.55 15.05
C LYS A 114 28.01 41.15 15.63
N THR A 115 26.91 40.39 15.78
CA THR A 115 26.97 39.01 16.37
C THR A 115 26.63 37.94 15.37
N ASP A 116 27.44 36.87 15.32
CA ASP A 116 27.18 35.69 14.49
C ASP A 116 26.10 34.80 15.13
N SER A 117 24.84 35.33 15.14
CA SER A 117 23.71 34.65 15.78
C SER A 117 22.95 33.70 14.85
N ALA A 118 23.14 33.84 13.54
CA ALA A 118 22.51 32.95 12.55
C ALA A 118 23.24 31.61 12.45
N ILE A 119 22.47 30.53 12.28
CA ILE A 119 22.97 29.17 12.18
C ILE A 119 22.51 28.54 10.87
N ARG A 120 23.45 27.82 10.24
CA ARG A 120 23.21 26.91 9.12
C ARG A 120 23.62 25.52 9.55
N ILE A 121 22.73 24.56 9.38
CA ILE A 121 23.00 23.16 9.65
C ILE A 121 22.90 22.40 8.33
N THR A 122 23.95 21.67 7.99
CA THR A 122 24.00 20.78 6.84
C THR A 122 24.06 19.36 7.33
N HIS A 123 23.10 18.53 6.92
CA HIS A 123 23.14 17.10 7.16
C HIS A 123 23.95 16.44 6.04
N ILE A 124 25.14 15.95 6.37
CA ILE A 124 26.15 15.47 5.40
C ILE A 124 25.61 14.31 4.54
N PRO A 125 24.97 13.25 5.11
CA PRO A 125 24.52 12.11 4.31
C PRO A 125 23.43 12.43 3.31
N SER A 126 22.48 13.33 3.65
CA SER A 126 21.35 13.69 2.78
C SER A 126 21.58 14.96 1.98
N GLY A 127 22.61 15.75 2.29
CA GLY A 127 22.84 17.05 1.67
C GLY A 127 21.83 18.14 2.04
N ILE A 128 20.88 17.86 2.94
CA ILE A 128 19.86 18.84 3.33
C ILE A 128 20.46 19.95 4.15
N VAL A 129 20.16 21.18 3.75
CA VAL A 129 20.61 22.39 4.45
C VAL A 129 19.41 23.11 5.07
N THR A 130 19.56 23.49 6.35
CA THR A 130 18.61 24.34 7.07
C THR A 130 19.32 25.54 7.68
N GLN A 131 18.64 26.68 7.71
CA GLN A 131 19.18 27.88 8.34
C GLN A 131 18.11 28.55 9.19
N CYS A 132 18.54 29.15 10.30
CA CYS A 132 17.67 29.93 11.17
C CYS A 132 18.43 31.18 11.67
N GLN A 133 17.74 32.33 11.55
CA GLN A 133 18.28 33.63 11.97
C GLN A 133 17.23 34.50 12.68
N THR A 134 16.10 33.91 13.08
CA THR A 134 14.93 34.66 13.62
C THR A 134 15.12 35.13 15.04
N GLN A 135 15.96 34.48 15.81
CA GLN A 135 16.17 34.76 17.23
C GLN A 135 17.52 35.43 17.47
N ARG A 136 17.60 36.29 18.51
CA ARG A 136 18.86 36.92 18.94
C ARG A 136 19.83 35.91 19.58
N SER A 137 19.33 34.77 20.07
CA SER A 137 20.13 33.74 20.71
C SER A 137 20.54 32.68 19.70
N GLN A 138 21.83 32.47 19.55
CA GLN A 138 22.41 31.42 18.70
C GLN A 138 21.88 30.02 19.09
N HIS A 139 21.74 29.76 20.41
CA HIS A 139 21.23 28.47 20.89
C HIS A 139 19.80 28.20 20.44
N LYS A 140 18.90 29.21 20.54
CA LYS A 140 17.52 29.10 20.07
C LYS A 140 17.44 28.91 18.56
N ASN A 141 18.30 29.57 17.78
CA ASN A 141 18.37 29.37 16.34
C ASN A 141 18.84 27.96 15.99
N LYS A 142 19.79 27.39 16.76
CA LYS A 142 20.24 26.01 16.59
C LYS A 142 19.13 25.00 16.84
N GLU A 143 18.39 25.14 17.94
CA GLU A 143 17.26 24.27 18.24
C GLU A 143 16.18 24.32 17.17
N GLN A 144 15.88 25.53 16.69
CA GLN A 144 14.87 25.72 15.65
C GLN A 144 15.32 25.14 14.30
N ALA A 145 16.59 25.35 13.92
CA ALA A 145 17.17 24.77 12.71
C ALA A 145 17.18 23.24 12.77
N LEU A 146 17.45 22.63 13.93
CA LEU A 146 17.37 21.18 14.12
C LEU A 146 15.92 20.64 13.98
N LYS A 147 14.92 21.35 14.52
CA LYS A 147 13.50 20.98 14.33
C LYS A 147 13.11 21.00 12.85
N VAL A 148 13.52 22.03 12.12
CA VAL A 148 13.25 22.13 10.69
C VAL A 148 13.99 21.05 9.92
N LEU A 149 15.23 20.72 10.31
CA LEU A 149 15.99 19.62 9.71
C LEU A 149 15.28 18.28 9.92
N LYS A 150 14.83 17.99 11.17
CA LYS A 150 14.10 16.75 11.48
C LYS A 150 12.83 16.62 10.63
N SER A 151 12.07 17.70 10.45
CA SER A 151 10.88 17.70 9.58
C SER A 151 11.21 17.44 8.11
N LYS A 152 12.29 18.02 7.58
CA LYS A 152 12.70 17.77 6.19
C LYS A 152 13.21 16.33 5.97
N LEU A 153 13.95 15.78 6.92
CA LEU A 153 14.39 14.39 6.88
C LEU A 153 13.21 13.43 6.93
N PHE A 154 12.21 13.74 7.76
CA PHE A 154 10.97 12.97 7.83
C PHE A 154 10.24 12.97 6.48
N GLN A 155 10.08 14.13 5.85
CA GLN A 155 9.46 14.22 4.52
C GLN A 155 10.21 13.39 3.48
N LEU A 156 11.55 13.45 3.47
CA LEU A 156 12.36 12.67 2.54
C LEU A 156 12.22 11.17 2.76
N GLU A 157 12.11 10.73 4.01
CA GLU A 157 11.94 9.31 4.32
C GLU A 157 10.53 8.82 3.95
N VAL A 158 9.49 9.63 4.20
CA VAL A 158 8.13 9.36 3.74
C VAL A 158 8.08 9.27 2.20
N GLU A 159 8.75 10.18 1.49
CA GLU A 159 8.80 10.12 0.02
C GLU A 159 9.49 8.84 -0.48
N LYS A 160 10.60 8.44 0.13
CA LYS A 160 11.26 7.16 -0.20
C LYS A 160 10.35 5.96 0.05
N GLN A 161 9.66 5.94 1.19
CA GLN A 161 8.71 4.86 1.50
C GLN A 161 7.57 4.81 0.48
N LEU A 162 7.04 5.98 0.07
CA LEU A 162 5.99 6.06 -0.96
C LEU A 162 6.48 5.55 -2.32
N VAL A 163 7.72 5.86 -2.72
CA VAL A 163 8.32 5.34 -3.95
C VAL A 163 8.47 3.82 -3.87
N ASN A 164 9.07 3.32 -2.80
CA ASN A 164 9.22 1.88 -2.56
C ASN A 164 7.87 1.16 -2.53
N LYS A 165 6.85 1.76 -1.89
CA LYS A 165 5.50 1.22 -1.86
C LYS A 165 4.89 1.14 -3.26
N LYS A 166 5.04 2.19 -4.08
CA LYS A 166 4.57 2.17 -5.48
C LYS A 166 5.27 1.11 -6.32
N GLU A 167 6.57 0.93 -6.15
CA GLU A 167 7.33 -0.13 -6.83
C GLU A 167 6.85 -1.54 -6.41
N LEU A 168 6.53 -1.72 -5.13
CA LEU A 168 6.01 -2.99 -4.61
C LEU A 168 4.56 -3.26 -5.02
N GLU A 169 3.73 -2.21 -5.15
CA GLU A 169 2.34 -2.34 -5.59
C GLU A 169 2.23 -2.71 -7.07
N GLY A 170 3.26 -2.44 -7.89
CA GLY A 170 3.23 -2.63 -9.33
C GLY A 170 2.25 -1.70 -10.05
N GLU A 171 2.21 -1.78 -11.37
CA GLU A 171 1.25 -1.01 -12.16
C GLU A 171 -0.18 -1.51 -11.93
N LYS A 172 -1.06 -0.65 -11.42
CA LYS A 172 -2.50 -0.91 -11.35
C LYS A 172 -3.03 -0.99 -12.78
N LYS A 173 -3.40 -2.20 -13.22
CA LYS A 173 -4.03 -2.38 -14.52
C LYS A 173 -5.45 -1.83 -14.49
N ASP A 174 -5.84 -1.16 -15.58
CA ASP A 174 -7.20 -0.66 -15.74
C ASP A 174 -8.24 -1.78 -15.64
N ILE A 175 -9.34 -1.50 -14.95
CA ILE A 175 -10.46 -2.42 -14.80
C ILE A 175 -11.21 -2.49 -16.14
N GLY A 176 -10.88 -3.52 -16.95
CA GLY A 176 -11.47 -3.67 -18.28
C GLY A 176 -11.41 -5.10 -18.82
N TRP A 177 -12.02 -5.27 -20.00
CA TRP A 177 -12.00 -6.53 -20.71
C TRP A 177 -10.58 -6.86 -21.18
N GLY A 178 -10.11 -8.09 -20.87
CA GLY A 178 -8.79 -8.58 -21.27
C GLY A 178 -7.73 -8.51 -20.16
N SER A 179 -7.94 -7.73 -19.09
CA SER A 179 -6.98 -7.57 -17.99
C SER A 179 -7.23 -8.51 -16.79
N GLN A 180 -8.27 -9.36 -16.87
CA GLN A 180 -8.63 -10.25 -15.76
C GLN A 180 -7.60 -11.37 -15.55
N ILE A 181 -7.21 -11.57 -14.28
CA ILE A 181 -6.37 -12.70 -13.87
C ILE A 181 -7.18 -13.98 -13.68
N ARG A 182 -8.41 -13.86 -13.16
CA ARG A 182 -9.29 -15.00 -12.89
C ARG A 182 -10.73 -14.70 -13.27
N SER A 183 -11.42 -15.69 -13.85
CA SER A 183 -12.83 -15.61 -14.20
C SER A 183 -13.63 -16.64 -13.42
N TYR A 184 -14.70 -16.21 -12.80
CA TYR A 184 -15.68 -16.99 -12.06
C TYR A 184 -16.97 -17.01 -12.89
N VAL A 185 -17.29 -18.14 -13.52
CA VAL A 185 -18.47 -18.31 -14.38
C VAL A 185 -19.46 -19.22 -13.67
N PHE A 186 -20.62 -18.65 -13.28
CA PHE A 186 -21.71 -19.37 -12.62
C PHE A 186 -22.83 -19.75 -13.59
N HIS A 187 -22.84 -19.18 -14.78
CA HIS A 187 -23.84 -19.44 -15.81
C HIS A 187 -23.30 -19.12 -17.21
N PRO A 188 -23.51 -19.94 -18.25
CA PRO A 188 -24.36 -21.14 -18.29
C PRO A 188 -23.73 -22.42 -17.77
N TYR A 189 -22.46 -22.41 -17.46
CA TYR A 189 -21.71 -23.54 -16.90
C TYR A 189 -20.91 -23.08 -15.68
N ASN A 190 -20.56 -24.02 -14.82
CA ASN A 190 -19.80 -23.74 -13.62
C ASN A 190 -18.31 -23.92 -13.88
N MET A 191 -17.53 -22.83 -13.82
CA MET A 191 -16.09 -22.88 -14.03
C MET A 191 -15.40 -21.68 -13.39
N ILE A 192 -14.28 -21.93 -12.75
CA ILE A 192 -13.33 -20.88 -12.34
C ILE A 192 -12.02 -21.16 -13.07
N LYS A 193 -11.48 -20.16 -13.75
CA LYS A 193 -10.26 -20.26 -14.53
C LYS A 193 -9.31 -19.13 -14.21
N ASP A 194 -8.07 -19.45 -13.87
CA ASP A 194 -6.97 -18.48 -13.83
C ASP A 194 -6.34 -18.38 -15.23
N HIS A 195 -6.31 -17.18 -15.79
CA HIS A 195 -5.82 -16.95 -17.15
C HIS A 195 -4.30 -16.97 -17.25
N ARG A 196 -3.59 -16.80 -16.14
CA ARG A 196 -2.13 -16.79 -16.06
C ARG A 196 -1.56 -18.21 -16.13
N THR A 197 -2.10 -19.10 -15.29
CA THR A 197 -1.62 -20.49 -15.13
C THR A 197 -2.42 -21.50 -15.93
N LYS A 198 -3.56 -21.10 -16.50
CA LYS A 198 -4.54 -21.96 -17.18
C LYS A 198 -5.23 -22.98 -16.25
N HIS A 199 -5.01 -22.89 -14.94
CA HIS A 199 -5.65 -23.75 -13.96
C HIS A 199 -7.16 -23.53 -13.93
N GLU A 200 -7.95 -24.61 -13.97
CA GLU A 200 -9.41 -24.59 -14.05
C GLU A 200 -10.04 -25.48 -12.98
N VAL A 201 -11.11 -25.02 -12.36
CA VAL A 201 -11.87 -25.78 -11.34
C VAL A 201 -13.37 -25.62 -11.63
N GLY A 202 -14.06 -26.76 -11.73
CA GLY A 202 -15.53 -26.80 -11.92
C GLY A 202 -16.32 -26.68 -10.61
N ASN A 203 -15.74 -27.01 -9.46
CA ASN A 203 -16.41 -26.92 -8.17
C ASN A 203 -16.35 -25.51 -7.59
N ILE A 204 -17.24 -24.64 -8.10
CA ILE A 204 -17.30 -23.23 -7.67
C ILE A 204 -17.54 -23.11 -6.17
N LYS A 205 -18.42 -23.96 -5.61
CA LYS A 205 -18.79 -23.87 -4.19
C LYS A 205 -17.57 -24.05 -3.28
N SER A 206 -16.74 -25.04 -3.57
CA SER A 206 -15.51 -25.27 -2.81
C SER A 206 -14.58 -24.03 -2.84
N VAL A 207 -14.40 -23.44 -4.01
CA VAL A 207 -13.56 -22.24 -4.16
C VAL A 207 -14.14 -21.05 -3.41
N MET A 208 -15.46 -20.82 -3.49
CA MET A 208 -16.13 -19.73 -2.76
C MET A 208 -16.14 -19.94 -1.24
N ASP A 209 -16.01 -21.18 -0.79
CA ASP A 209 -15.82 -21.55 0.62
C ASP A 209 -14.34 -21.43 1.09
N GLY A 210 -13.45 -20.90 0.22
CA GLY A 210 -12.07 -20.56 0.55
C GLY A 210 -11.00 -21.54 0.04
N ASN A 211 -11.36 -22.58 -0.74
CA ASN A 211 -10.37 -23.50 -1.29
C ASN A 211 -9.73 -22.92 -2.57
N ILE A 212 -8.85 -21.94 -2.39
CA ILE A 212 -8.12 -21.25 -3.47
C ILE A 212 -6.62 -21.58 -3.50
N ASP A 213 -6.16 -22.46 -2.62
CA ASP A 213 -4.74 -22.79 -2.49
C ASP A 213 -4.15 -23.31 -3.81
N ASP A 214 -4.87 -24.10 -4.58
CA ASP A 214 -4.39 -24.65 -5.86
C ASP A 214 -4.09 -23.53 -6.87
N PHE A 215 -4.89 -22.46 -6.89
CA PHE A 215 -4.62 -21.31 -7.74
C PHE A 215 -3.38 -20.52 -7.28
N ILE A 216 -3.22 -20.35 -5.96
CA ILE A 216 -2.08 -19.66 -5.37
C ILE A 216 -0.78 -20.42 -5.68
N TYR A 217 -0.76 -21.74 -5.40
CA TYR A 217 0.43 -22.57 -5.64
C TYR A 217 0.77 -22.70 -7.13
N SER A 218 -0.23 -22.86 -7.99
CA SER A 218 -0.01 -22.88 -9.45
C SER A 218 0.64 -21.59 -9.94
N TYR A 219 0.21 -20.44 -9.42
CA TYR A 219 0.80 -19.15 -9.77
C TYR A 219 2.23 -19.01 -9.24
N LEU A 220 2.49 -19.40 -7.99
CA LEU A 220 3.83 -19.32 -7.40
C LEU A 220 4.82 -20.22 -8.14
N LEU A 221 4.42 -21.42 -8.56
CA LEU A 221 5.25 -22.33 -9.36
C LEU A 221 5.56 -21.74 -10.75
N ASP A 222 4.55 -21.22 -11.46
CA ASP A 222 4.74 -20.56 -12.77
C ASP A 222 5.70 -19.35 -12.66
N LYS A 223 5.59 -18.59 -11.57
CA LYS A 223 6.50 -17.45 -11.30
C LYS A 223 7.94 -17.91 -11.03
N MET A 224 8.12 -19.03 -10.33
CA MET A 224 9.45 -19.59 -10.07
C MET A 224 10.11 -20.13 -11.35
N GLU A 225 9.32 -20.73 -12.26
CA GLU A 225 9.83 -21.23 -13.54
C GLU A 225 10.24 -20.11 -14.49
N LYS A 226 9.52 -18.99 -14.50
CA LYS A 226 9.84 -17.79 -15.31
C LYS A 226 11.04 -17.01 -14.82
N ASN A 227 11.44 -17.17 -13.56
CA ASN A 227 12.59 -16.50 -12.95
C ASN A 227 13.87 -17.34 -13.02
N LYS A 228 13.84 -18.54 -13.61
CA LYS A 228 14.99 -19.38 -13.94
C LYS A 228 15.48 -19.10 -15.36
#